data_f1acded77d49539fbfed5b6ce2a46897
#
_entry.id   f1acded77d49539fbfed5b6ce2a46897
#
_cell.length_a   1.000
_cell.length_b   1.000
_cell.length_c   1.000
_cell.angle_alpha   90.00
_cell.angle_beta   90.00
_cell.angle_gamma   90.00
#
_symmetry.space_group_name_H-M   'P 1'
#
loop_
_entity.id
_entity.type
_entity.pdbx_description
1 polymer ?
#
loop_
_entity_poly.entity_id
_entity_poly.type
_entity_poly.pdbx_seq_one_letter_code
_entity_poly.pdbx_strand_id
1 'polypeptide(L)'
;MTVSRRTLLGLALLPLGCDPGKPHEGFLGLTERLNDRMQRALFRPGKLAPEEPAGALTPKGEFPLYKVADDYSAAPAGWKLRVHGLVARPLDLSLADLRRLTPTQFRVRHHCVEGWSAVASWQGVRVSEIARLCGADPRARFVEFRSFERGYPNADASPVRYYSSWDRESVEHPQTILAYGRNGAPMSREEGAPLRLYSAVKLGYKMVKWVDEVVFQPVRTGGYWENLGYEWFAGV
;
A
#
# COMPACT_ATOMS: atom_id res chain seq x y z
N MET A 1 -15.56 36.80 34.70
CA MET A 1 -16.18 36.68 33.35
C MET A 1 -16.71 35.25 33.21
N THR A 2 -18.03 35.11 33.34
CA THR A 2 -18.72 33.80 33.26
C THR A 2 -19.06 33.58 31.77
N VAL A 3 -18.42 32.61 31.15
CA VAL A 3 -18.71 32.18 29.76
C VAL A 3 -20.09 31.52 29.77
N SER A 4 -21.05 32.07 29.03
CA SER A 4 -22.42 31.58 28.92
C SER A 4 -22.44 30.18 28.29
N ARG A 5 -23.24 29.24 28.83
CA ARG A 5 -23.49 27.90 28.30
C ARG A 5 -23.97 27.90 26.82
N ARG A 6 -24.53 28.98 26.35
CA ARG A 6 -24.95 29.13 24.94
C ARG A 6 -23.79 29.34 23.97
N THR A 7 -22.64 29.86 24.43
CA THR A 7 -21.44 30.06 23.59
C THR A 7 -20.69 28.74 23.37
N LEU A 8 -20.80 27.81 24.31
CA LEU A 8 -20.18 26.47 24.17
C LEU A 8 -20.93 25.55 23.19
N LEU A 9 -22.25 25.71 23.06
CA LEU A 9 -23.06 24.93 22.11
C LEU A 9 -22.91 25.41 20.65
N GLY A 10 -22.49 26.65 20.43
CA GLY A 10 -22.21 27.17 19.08
C GLY A 10 -20.91 26.67 18.45
N LEU A 11 -19.96 26.16 19.24
CA LEU A 11 -18.72 25.59 18.73
C LEU A 11 -18.83 24.10 18.33
N ALA A 12 -19.92 23.43 18.69
CA ALA A 12 -20.11 22.00 18.44
C ALA A 12 -20.79 21.66 17.09
N LEU A 13 -21.10 22.66 16.27
CA LEU A 13 -21.78 22.50 14.98
C LEU A 13 -20.95 23.06 13.80
N LEU A 14 -19.63 22.87 13.85
CA LEU A 14 -18.88 22.92 12.60
C LEU A 14 -19.20 21.64 11.82
N PRO A 15 -19.71 21.74 10.58
CA PRO A 15 -19.93 20.55 9.77
C PRO A 15 -18.57 19.89 9.53
N LEU A 16 -18.35 18.75 10.15
CA LEU A 16 -17.28 17.82 9.78
C LEU A 16 -17.64 17.20 8.43
N GLY A 17 -17.75 18.03 7.41
CA GLY A 17 -17.87 17.59 6.03
C GLY A 17 -16.51 17.17 5.55
N CYS A 18 -16.20 15.88 5.62
CA CYS A 18 -15.16 15.30 4.80
C CYS A 18 -15.66 15.33 3.36
N ASP A 19 -15.17 16.24 2.54
CA ASP A 19 -15.37 16.22 1.09
C ASP A 19 -14.32 15.26 0.52
N PRO A 20 -14.70 14.03 0.11
CA PRO A 20 -13.75 13.08 -0.43
C PRO A 20 -13.17 13.64 -1.73
N GLY A 21 -11.84 13.77 -1.78
CA GLY A 21 -11.11 14.23 -2.96
C GLY A 21 -10.52 15.64 -2.87
N LYS A 22 -10.72 16.36 -1.78
CA LYS A 22 -9.98 17.61 -1.52
C LYS A 22 -8.97 17.43 -0.40
N PRO A 23 -7.76 18.05 -0.53
CA PRO A 23 -6.84 18.12 0.59
C PRO A 23 -7.54 18.75 1.80
N HIS A 24 -7.40 18.13 2.96
CA HIS A 24 -7.94 18.73 4.18
C HIS A 24 -7.25 20.06 4.45
N GLU A 25 -8.02 21.15 4.45
CA GLU A 25 -7.55 22.50 4.79
C GLU A 25 -7.82 22.82 6.26
N GLY A 26 -7.16 23.85 6.78
CA GLY A 26 -7.36 24.31 8.14
C GLY A 26 -6.90 23.31 9.20
N PHE A 27 -7.71 23.13 10.24
CA PHE A 27 -7.38 22.31 11.41
C PHE A 27 -7.17 20.82 11.05
N LEU A 28 -8.00 20.25 10.20
CA LEU A 28 -7.88 18.84 9.77
C LEU A 28 -6.58 18.61 8.98
N GLY A 29 -6.22 19.51 8.07
CA GLY A 29 -4.95 19.40 7.35
C GLY A 29 -3.73 19.60 8.26
N LEU A 30 -3.85 20.37 9.33
CA LEU A 30 -2.79 20.49 10.34
C LEU A 30 -2.60 19.17 11.12
N THR A 31 -3.71 18.57 11.58
CA THR A 31 -3.68 17.30 12.32
C THR A 31 -3.17 16.14 11.45
N GLU A 32 -3.55 16.09 10.19
CA GLU A 32 -3.01 15.11 9.22
C GLU A 32 -1.50 15.23 9.07
N ARG A 33 -0.99 16.44 8.85
CA ARG A 33 0.46 16.68 8.75
C ARG A 33 1.22 16.35 10.04
N LEU A 34 0.63 16.62 11.20
CA LEU A 34 1.21 16.26 12.49
C LEU A 34 1.27 14.75 12.66
N ASN A 35 0.18 14.05 12.33
CA ASN A 35 0.09 12.60 12.38
C ASN A 35 1.12 11.93 11.45
N ASP A 36 1.24 12.38 10.20
CA ASP A 36 2.25 11.91 9.24
C ASP A 36 3.68 12.07 9.79
N ARG A 37 3.98 13.23 10.39
CA ARG A 37 5.29 13.48 11.03
C ARG A 37 5.54 12.57 12.22
N MET A 38 4.55 12.38 13.08
CA MET A 38 4.68 11.50 14.25
C MET A 38 4.89 10.05 13.83
N GLN A 39 4.12 9.53 12.90
CA GLN A 39 4.26 8.17 12.39
C GLN A 39 5.65 7.94 11.78
N ARG A 40 6.14 8.88 10.98
CA ARG A 40 7.51 8.82 10.42
C ARG A 40 8.60 8.85 11.49
N ALA A 41 8.44 9.69 12.51
CA ALA A 41 9.40 9.78 13.61
C ALA A 41 9.44 8.50 14.47
N LEU A 42 8.31 7.79 14.56
CA LEU A 42 8.20 6.52 15.27
C LEU A 42 8.60 5.31 14.42
N PHE A 43 8.57 5.44 13.11
CA PHE A 43 8.93 4.36 12.20
C PHE A 43 10.41 3.99 12.34
N ARG A 44 10.67 2.70 12.43
CA ARG A 44 12.01 2.13 12.52
C ARG A 44 12.24 1.17 11.34
N PRO A 45 12.99 1.58 10.30
CA PRO A 45 13.15 0.81 9.07
C PRO A 45 13.71 -0.60 9.25
N GLY A 46 14.44 -0.84 10.32
CA GLY A 46 15.01 -2.16 10.63
C GLY A 46 14.19 -3.02 11.60
N LYS A 47 13.08 -2.50 12.15
CA LYS A 47 12.26 -3.25 13.11
C LYS A 47 11.29 -4.16 12.38
N LEU A 48 11.53 -5.47 12.47
CA LEU A 48 10.64 -6.47 11.89
C LEU A 48 9.35 -6.61 12.70
N ALA A 49 8.23 -6.76 12.01
CA ALA A 49 7.02 -7.29 12.62
C ALA A 49 7.27 -8.74 13.06
N PRO A 50 6.75 -9.16 14.22
CA PRO A 50 6.98 -10.51 14.74
C PRO A 50 6.40 -11.57 13.76
N GLU A 51 7.12 -12.67 13.63
CA GLU A 51 6.59 -13.82 12.91
C GLU A 51 5.60 -14.60 13.76
N GLU A 52 4.47 -14.92 13.16
CA GLU A 52 3.43 -15.73 13.78
C GLU A 52 3.76 -17.23 13.64
N PRO A 53 3.38 -18.09 14.59
CA PRO A 53 3.60 -19.53 14.48
C PRO A 53 2.77 -20.14 13.34
N ALA A 54 3.18 -21.34 12.87
CA ALA A 54 2.50 -21.99 11.73
C ALA A 54 1.01 -22.26 11.99
N GLY A 55 0.65 -22.59 13.23
CA GLY A 55 -0.74 -22.84 13.64
C GLY A 55 -1.61 -21.59 13.72
N ALA A 56 -1.04 -20.38 13.60
CA ALA A 56 -1.80 -19.13 13.64
C ALA A 56 -2.33 -18.71 12.26
N LEU A 57 -2.03 -19.46 11.19
CA LEU A 57 -2.56 -19.14 9.85
C LEU A 57 -4.07 -19.06 9.88
N THR A 58 -4.60 -17.95 9.39
CA THR A 58 -6.04 -17.79 9.19
C THR A 58 -6.52 -18.83 8.16
N PRO A 59 -7.59 -19.60 8.47
CA PRO A 59 -8.09 -20.62 7.57
C PRO A 59 -8.43 -20.08 6.18
N LYS A 60 -8.34 -20.98 5.17
CA LYS A 60 -8.70 -20.63 3.80
C LYS A 60 -10.16 -20.18 3.73
N GLY A 61 -10.42 -19.02 3.14
CA GLY A 61 -11.75 -18.43 3.04
C GLY A 61 -12.11 -17.47 4.17
N GLU A 62 -11.41 -17.50 5.30
CA GLU A 62 -11.65 -16.58 6.42
C GLU A 62 -10.77 -15.31 6.35
N PHE A 63 -9.75 -15.31 5.49
CA PHE A 63 -8.96 -14.10 5.23
C PHE A 63 -9.78 -13.16 4.34
N PRO A 64 -10.27 -12.01 4.85
CA PRO A 64 -11.11 -11.13 4.06
C PRO A 64 -10.36 -10.59 2.83
N LEU A 65 -11.02 -10.60 1.70
CA LEU A 65 -10.51 -10.06 0.45
C LEU A 65 -11.41 -8.93 -0.01
N TYR A 66 -10.88 -7.71 0.02
CA TYR A 66 -11.61 -6.57 -0.51
C TYR A 66 -11.76 -6.69 -2.02
N LYS A 67 -12.97 -6.47 -2.51
CA LYS A 67 -13.34 -6.49 -3.93
C LYS A 67 -14.00 -5.16 -4.29
N VAL A 68 -13.62 -4.57 -5.40
CA VAL A 68 -14.28 -3.39 -5.97
C VAL A 68 -15.35 -3.82 -6.98
N ALA A 69 -15.10 -4.93 -7.68
CA ALA A 69 -16.00 -5.53 -8.64
C ALA A 69 -16.01 -7.05 -8.46
N ASP A 70 -17.06 -7.70 -8.89
CA ASP A 70 -17.15 -9.17 -8.83
C ASP A 70 -16.26 -9.83 -9.89
N ASP A 71 -15.95 -9.11 -10.96
CA ASP A 71 -15.15 -9.59 -12.07
C ASP A 71 -13.86 -8.77 -12.21
N TYR A 72 -12.70 -9.42 -12.01
CA TYR A 72 -11.40 -8.80 -12.17
C TYR A 72 -10.79 -9.14 -13.52
N SER A 73 -10.13 -8.17 -14.15
CA SER A 73 -9.40 -8.37 -15.39
C SER A 73 -8.36 -9.48 -15.24
N ALA A 74 -8.26 -10.36 -16.21
CA ALA A 74 -7.12 -11.26 -16.29
C ALA A 74 -5.84 -10.43 -16.49
N ALA A 75 -4.72 -10.94 -16.04
CA ALA A 75 -3.44 -10.31 -16.35
C ALA A 75 -3.31 -10.19 -17.89
N PRO A 76 -2.86 -9.03 -18.40
CA PRO A 76 -2.65 -8.84 -19.83
C PRO A 76 -1.75 -9.93 -20.40
N ALA A 77 -2.00 -10.35 -21.64
CA ALA A 77 -1.12 -11.28 -22.34
C ALA A 77 0.30 -10.73 -22.38
N GLY A 78 1.28 -11.57 -22.02
CA GLY A 78 2.67 -11.14 -21.92
C GLY A 78 2.95 -10.19 -20.74
N TRP A 79 2.14 -10.22 -19.70
CA TRP A 79 2.33 -9.40 -18.50
C TRP A 79 3.79 -9.35 -18.04
N LYS A 80 4.28 -8.15 -17.76
CA LYS A 80 5.57 -7.87 -17.14
C LYS A 80 5.42 -6.76 -16.11
N LEU A 81 6.24 -6.82 -15.08
CA LEU A 81 6.44 -5.72 -14.18
C LEU A 81 7.37 -4.70 -14.83
N ARG A 82 6.88 -3.49 -15.10
CA ARG A 82 7.69 -2.37 -15.54
C ARG A 82 8.23 -1.61 -14.32
N VAL A 83 9.55 -1.41 -14.26
CA VAL A 83 10.23 -0.60 -13.24
C VAL A 83 10.93 0.55 -13.93
N HIS A 84 10.58 1.79 -13.57
CA HIS A 84 11.14 2.98 -14.22
C HIS A 84 11.12 4.23 -13.30
N GLY A 85 11.32 5.42 -13.91
CA GLY A 85 11.43 6.69 -13.20
C GLY A 85 12.88 7.05 -12.93
N LEU A 86 13.21 7.51 -11.72
CA LEU A 86 14.59 7.81 -11.32
C LEU A 86 15.39 6.53 -11.04
N VAL A 87 15.76 5.85 -12.11
CA VAL A 87 16.54 4.60 -12.10
C VAL A 87 17.64 4.67 -13.15
N ALA A 88 18.77 4.02 -12.89
CA ALA A 88 19.85 3.94 -13.88
C ALA A 88 19.49 3.02 -15.06
N ARG A 89 18.68 1.99 -14.82
CA ARG A 89 18.25 1.00 -15.81
C ARG A 89 16.78 0.65 -15.61
N PRO A 90 15.87 1.09 -16.47
CA PRO A 90 14.51 0.60 -16.48
C PRO A 90 14.47 -0.92 -16.69
N LEU A 91 13.52 -1.62 -16.06
CA LEU A 91 13.39 -3.07 -16.15
C LEU A 91 11.96 -3.44 -16.59
N ASP A 92 11.89 -4.51 -17.39
CA ASP A 92 10.64 -5.21 -17.73
C ASP A 92 10.80 -6.68 -17.33
N LEU A 93 10.26 -7.04 -16.15
CA LEU A 93 10.46 -8.34 -15.52
C LEU A 93 9.21 -9.20 -15.67
N SER A 94 9.36 -10.39 -16.25
CA SER A 94 8.33 -11.43 -16.21
C SER A 94 8.21 -12.02 -14.81
N LEU A 95 7.11 -12.75 -14.53
CA LEU A 95 6.99 -13.50 -13.28
C LEU A 95 8.10 -14.55 -13.11
N ALA A 96 8.58 -15.14 -14.22
CA ALA A 96 9.69 -16.06 -14.21
C ALA A 96 11.00 -15.37 -13.80
N ASP A 97 11.25 -14.15 -14.25
CA ASP A 97 12.42 -13.37 -13.85
C ASP A 97 12.37 -13.01 -12.37
N LEU A 98 11.22 -12.59 -11.86
CA LEU A 98 11.03 -12.31 -10.43
C LEU A 98 11.28 -13.54 -9.56
N ARG A 99 10.85 -14.73 -10.00
CA ARG A 99 11.05 -16.00 -9.27
C ARG A 99 12.49 -16.49 -9.26
N ARG A 100 13.36 -15.98 -10.15
CA ARG A 100 14.81 -16.28 -10.14
C ARG A 100 15.58 -15.43 -9.12
N LEU A 101 14.98 -14.32 -8.66
CA LEU A 101 15.59 -13.51 -7.61
C LEU A 101 15.48 -14.21 -6.26
N THR A 102 16.23 -13.70 -5.27
CA THR A 102 16.26 -14.29 -3.93
C THR A 102 14.85 -14.22 -3.31
N PRO A 103 14.20 -15.38 -3.08
CA PRO A 103 12.88 -15.41 -2.50
C PRO A 103 12.93 -14.95 -1.04
N THR A 104 11.95 -14.17 -0.65
CA THR A 104 11.70 -13.79 0.74
C THR A 104 10.35 -14.32 1.14
N GLN A 105 10.31 -14.98 2.31
CA GLN A 105 9.07 -15.51 2.87
C GLN A 105 9.01 -15.17 4.36
N PHE A 106 7.84 -14.77 4.83
CA PHE A 106 7.55 -14.53 6.24
C PHE A 106 6.07 -14.73 6.52
N ARG A 107 5.75 -15.08 7.76
CA ARG A 107 4.38 -15.26 8.25
C ARG A 107 4.09 -14.20 9.29
N VAL A 108 3.16 -13.30 8.97
CA VAL A 108 2.87 -12.14 9.79
C VAL A 108 1.37 -11.86 9.85
N ARG A 109 0.98 -11.08 10.85
CA ARG A 109 -0.36 -10.54 10.97
C ARG A 109 -0.55 -9.38 10.00
N HIS A 110 -1.54 -9.50 9.16
CA HIS A 110 -2.05 -8.44 8.30
C HIS A 110 -3.05 -7.60 9.07
N HIS A 111 -2.95 -6.29 8.95
CA HIS A 111 -3.87 -5.35 9.61
C HIS A 111 -4.64 -4.55 8.55
N CYS A 112 -5.96 -4.54 8.67
CA CYS A 112 -6.83 -3.72 7.84
C CYS A 112 -7.28 -2.47 8.58
N VAL A 113 -7.51 -1.39 7.85
CA VAL A 113 -8.07 -0.14 8.39
C VAL A 113 -9.49 -0.31 8.92
N GLU A 114 -10.22 -1.32 8.45
CA GLU A 114 -11.55 -1.71 8.94
C GLU A 114 -11.54 -2.38 10.33
N GLY A 115 -10.37 -2.51 10.97
CA GLY A 115 -10.23 -3.04 12.33
C GLY A 115 -10.06 -4.55 12.44
N TRP A 116 -10.13 -5.31 11.35
CA TRP A 116 -9.84 -6.75 11.39
C TRP A 116 -8.36 -7.05 11.13
N SER A 117 -7.92 -8.20 11.54
CA SER A 117 -6.60 -8.72 11.23
C SER A 117 -6.64 -10.21 10.90
N ALA A 118 -5.67 -10.67 10.10
CA ALA A 118 -5.56 -12.07 9.71
C ALA A 118 -4.08 -12.44 9.52
N VAL A 119 -3.74 -13.70 9.74
CA VAL A 119 -2.36 -14.19 9.59
C VAL A 119 -2.22 -14.94 8.28
N ALA A 120 -1.19 -14.57 7.52
CA ALA A 120 -0.82 -15.30 6.30
C ALA A 120 0.70 -15.37 6.15
N SER A 121 1.16 -16.41 5.46
CA SER A 121 2.53 -16.50 4.98
C SER A 121 2.61 -15.93 3.58
N TRP A 122 3.51 -14.98 3.36
CA TRP A 122 3.70 -14.31 2.08
C TRP A 122 5.05 -14.69 1.49
N GLN A 123 5.08 -14.90 0.18
CA GLN A 123 6.30 -15.20 -0.57
C GLN A 123 6.43 -14.28 -1.77
N GLY A 124 7.63 -13.72 -1.95
CA GLY A 124 7.90 -12.77 -3.04
C GLY A 124 9.35 -12.36 -3.10
N VAL A 125 9.63 -11.26 -3.77
CA VAL A 125 10.94 -10.62 -3.86
C VAL A 125 10.90 -9.27 -3.13
N ARG A 126 11.96 -8.94 -2.39
CA ARG A 126 12.06 -7.64 -1.71
C ARG A 126 12.07 -6.50 -2.72
N VAL A 127 11.33 -5.43 -2.43
CA VAL A 127 11.36 -4.25 -3.28
C VAL A 127 12.75 -3.59 -3.26
N SER A 128 13.47 -3.68 -2.15
CA SER A 128 14.88 -3.24 -2.05
C SER A 128 15.81 -3.96 -3.04
N GLU A 129 15.58 -5.24 -3.35
CA GLU A 129 16.34 -5.95 -4.37
C GLU A 129 16.03 -5.43 -5.78
N ILE A 130 14.77 -5.16 -6.08
CA ILE A 130 14.37 -4.50 -7.34
C ILE A 130 15.01 -3.12 -7.46
N ALA A 131 14.99 -2.33 -6.38
CA ALA A 131 15.63 -1.01 -6.33
C ALA A 131 17.15 -1.08 -6.63
N ARG A 132 17.82 -2.08 -6.08
CA ARG A 132 19.24 -2.34 -6.35
C ARG A 132 19.49 -2.76 -7.81
N LEU A 133 18.65 -3.65 -8.34
CA LEU A 133 18.78 -4.14 -9.71
C LEU A 133 18.59 -3.05 -10.77
N CYS A 134 17.61 -2.17 -10.58
CA CYS A 134 17.38 -1.05 -11.50
C CYS A 134 18.34 0.13 -11.26
N GLY A 135 19.15 0.10 -10.18
CA GLY A 135 20.01 1.22 -9.80
C GLY A 135 19.18 2.46 -9.45
N ALA A 136 18.25 2.32 -8.50
CA ALA A 136 17.38 3.42 -8.09
C ALA A 136 18.20 4.59 -7.54
N ASP A 137 17.97 5.78 -8.09
CA ASP A 137 18.67 7.02 -7.72
C ASP A 137 18.35 7.38 -6.23
N PRO A 138 19.33 7.83 -5.44
CA PRO A 138 19.08 8.32 -4.07
C PRO A 138 18.07 9.47 -4.00
N ARG A 139 17.90 10.25 -5.07
CA ARG A 139 16.88 11.30 -5.17
C ARG A 139 15.46 10.76 -5.30
N ALA A 140 15.28 9.49 -5.64
CA ALA A 140 13.99 8.82 -5.64
C ALA A 140 13.54 8.55 -4.21
N ARG A 141 13.01 9.56 -3.55
CA ARG A 141 12.54 9.49 -2.16
C ARG A 141 11.21 8.78 -1.98
N PHE A 142 10.50 8.58 -3.08
CA PHE A 142 9.19 7.94 -3.11
C PHE A 142 9.12 6.89 -4.21
N VAL A 143 8.26 5.90 -4.00
CA VAL A 143 7.99 4.85 -4.99
C VAL A 143 6.48 4.69 -5.12
N GLU A 144 5.98 4.75 -6.34
CA GLU A 144 4.58 4.54 -6.65
C GLU A 144 4.40 3.17 -7.28
N PHE A 145 3.41 2.44 -6.79
CA PHE A 145 3.00 1.13 -7.29
C PHE A 145 1.66 1.27 -7.98
N ARG A 146 1.52 0.76 -9.20
CA ARG A 146 0.30 0.84 -9.99
C ARG A 146 -0.19 -0.55 -10.38
N SER A 147 -1.50 -0.69 -10.37
CA SER A 147 -2.22 -1.87 -10.82
C SER A 147 -2.51 -1.80 -12.31
N PHE A 148 -2.55 -2.93 -13.02
CA PHE A 148 -3.16 -2.97 -14.36
C PHE A 148 -4.70 -2.91 -14.29
N GLU A 149 -5.30 -3.22 -13.15
CA GLU A 149 -6.75 -3.14 -12.94
C GLU A 149 -7.24 -1.69 -12.98
N ARG A 150 -8.29 -1.42 -13.76
CA ARG A 150 -8.83 -0.08 -14.02
C ARG A 150 -10.29 0.08 -13.56
N GLY A 151 -10.83 -0.90 -12.87
CA GLY A 151 -12.23 -0.91 -12.44
C GLY A 151 -12.55 -0.02 -11.24
N TYR A 152 -11.57 0.66 -10.66
CA TYR A 152 -11.80 1.51 -9.50
C TYR A 152 -12.48 2.82 -9.90
N PRO A 153 -13.61 3.21 -9.26
CA PRO A 153 -14.27 4.47 -9.56
C PRO A 153 -13.53 5.66 -8.92
N ASN A 154 -13.43 6.77 -9.63
CA ASN A 154 -13.13 8.08 -9.07
C ASN A 154 -14.34 8.67 -8.34
N ALA A 155 -14.16 9.84 -7.72
CA ALA A 155 -15.25 10.62 -7.13
C ALA A 155 -16.33 11.00 -8.18
N ASP A 156 -15.97 11.13 -9.46
CA ASP A 156 -16.86 11.37 -10.59
C ASP A 156 -17.33 10.08 -11.28
N ALA A 157 -17.12 8.91 -10.66
CA ALA A 157 -17.41 7.58 -11.17
C ALA A 157 -16.63 7.14 -12.43
N SER A 158 -15.63 7.91 -12.87
CA SER A 158 -14.75 7.48 -13.96
C SER A 158 -13.78 6.38 -13.49
N PRO A 159 -13.48 5.36 -14.32
CA PRO A 159 -12.59 4.27 -13.92
C PRO A 159 -11.14 4.73 -13.83
N VAL A 160 -10.47 4.40 -12.73
CA VAL A 160 -9.05 4.68 -12.51
C VAL A 160 -8.28 3.40 -12.22
N ARG A 161 -6.97 3.45 -12.40
CA ARG A 161 -6.06 2.43 -11.91
C ARG A 161 -5.96 2.53 -10.39
N TYR A 162 -5.94 1.40 -9.71
CA TYR A 162 -5.53 1.38 -8.32
C TYR A 162 -4.03 1.65 -8.22
N TYR A 163 -3.64 2.57 -7.34
CA TYR A 163 -2.24 2.91 -7.10
C TYR A 163 -2.05 3.41 -5.67
N SER A 164 -0.82 3.36 -5.19
CA SER A 164 -0.41 3.96 -3.92
C SER A 164 1.06 4.34 -3.98
N SER A 165 1.42 5.46 -3.37
CA SER A 165 2.81 5.88 -3.24
C SER A 165 3.29 5.75 -1.81
N TRP A 166 4.58 5.40 -1.65
CA TRP A 166 5.22 5.13 -0.38
C TRP A 166 6.55 5.87 -0.27
N ASP A 167 6.94 6.18 0.95
CA ASP A 167 8.30 6.64 1.22
C ASP A 167 9.33 5.52 0.99
N ARG A 168 10.54 5.92 0.64
CA ARG A 168 11.62 5.00 0.31
C ARG A 168 11.97 4.05 1.46
N GLU A 169 11.93 4.52 2.70
CA GLU A 169 12.29 3.73 3.88
C GLU A 169 11.29 2.58 4.11
N SER A 170 9.99 2.84 3.96
CA SER A 170 8.96 1.81 4.02
C SER A 170 9.06 0.80 2.86
N VAL A 171 9.43 1.29 1.67
CA VAL A 171 9.63 0.44 0.47
C VAL A 171 10.81 -0.50 0.64
N GLU A 172 11.90 -0.03 1.23
CA GLU A 172 13.11 -0.82 1.45
C GLU A 172 13.09 -1.67 2.73
N HIS A 173 12.02 -1.58 3.51
CA HIS A 173 11.86 -2.41 4.71
C HIS A 173 11.96 -3.91 4.36
N PRO A 174 12.69 -4.73 5.17
CA PRO A 174 12.93 -6.15 4.87
C PRO A 174 11.67 -6.99 4.66
N GLN A 175 10.53 -6.59 5.25
CA GLN A 175 9.23 -7.24 5.07
C GLN A 175 8.31 -6.49 4.09
N THR A 176 8.87 -5.69 3.17
CA THR A 176 8.16 -5.12 2.02
C THR A 176 8.58 -5.86 0.75
N ILE A 177 7.64 -6.59 0.16
CA ILE A 177 7.87 -7.49 -0.97
C ILE A 177 6.86 -7.26 -2.10
N LEU A 178 7.27 -7.61 -3.30
CA LEU A 178 6.37 -7.91 -4.40
C LEU A 178 6.04 -9.40 -4.32
N ALA A 179 4.87 -9.70 -3.77
CA ALA A 179 4.42 -11.05 -3.47
C ALA A 179 3.79 -11.72 -4.70
N TYR A 180 4.14 -12.99 -4.92
CA TYR A 180 3.57 -13.86 -5.94
C TYR A 180 3.04 -15.18 -5.37
N GLY A 181 3.16 -15.39 -4.06
CA GLY A 181 2.67 -16.57 -3.35
C GLY A 181 2.10 -16.22 -1.96
N ARG A 182 1.10 -16.98 -1.54
CA ARG A 182 0.48 -16.90 -0.22
C ARG A 182 0.21 -18.30 0.33
N ASN A 183 0.55 -18.54 1.60
CA ASN A 183 0.31 -19.80 2.31
C ASN A 183 0.85 -21.04 1.56
N GLY A 184 2.04 -20.91 0.93
CA GLY A 184 2.69 -21.99 0.21
C GLY A 184 2.15 -22.30 -1.19
N ALA A 185 1.22 -21.49 -1.70
CA ALA A 185 0.63 -21.65 -3.02
C ALA A 185 0.73 -20.36 -3.86
N PRO A 186 0.65 -20.45 -5.20
CA PRO A 186 0.44 -19.28 -6.03
C PRO A 186 -0.83 -18.52 -5.63
N MET A 187 -0.79 -17.20 -5.68
CA MET A 187 -1.97 -16.39 -5.37
C MET A 187 -3.07 -16.55 -6.40
N SER A 188 -4.32 -16.48 -5.95
CA SER A 188 -5.47 -16.34 -6.82
C SER A 188 -5.56 -14.93 -7.42
N ARG A 189 -6.43 -14.76 -8.42
CA ARG A 189 -6.72 -13.45 -9.01
C ARG A 189 -7.25 -12.47 -7.96
N GLU A 190 -8.15 -12.89 -7.09
CA GLU A 190 -8.73 -12.08 -6.00
C GLU A 190 -7.68 -11.62 -4.98
N GLU A 191 -6.64 -12.41 -4.78
CA GLU A 191 -5.52 -12.09 -3.90
C GLU A 191 -4.55 -11.08 -4.52
N GLY A 192 -4.64 -10.87 -5.85
CA GLY A 192 -3.83 -9.90 -6.59
C GLY A 192 -2.81 -10.52 -7.54
N ALA A 193 -3.00 -11.79 -7.97
CA ALA A 193 -2.12 -12.41 -8.96
C ALA A 193 -2.07 -11.62 -10.29
N PRO A 194 -0.94 -11.64 -11.02
CA PRO A 194 0.27 -12.43 -10.76
C PRO A 194 1.19 -11.86 -9.69
N LEU A 195 1.05 -10.56 -9.34
CA LEU A 195 1.95 -9.85 -8.42
C LEU A 195 1.16 -8.82 -7.59
N ARG A 196 1.46 -8.75 -6.31
CA ARG A 196 0.93 -7.70 -5.44
C ARG A 196 2.02 -7.11 -4.54
N LEU A 197 1.84 -5.86 -4.14
CA LEU A 197 2.61 -5.27 -3.05
C LEU A 197 2.12 -5.84 -1.72
N TYR A 198 3.04 -6.25 -0.86
CA TYR A 198 2.76 -6.64 0.51
C TYR A 198 3.81 -6.08 1.47
N SER A 199 3.38 -5.63 2.62
CA SER A 199 4.27 -5.19 3.70
C SER A 199 3.67 -5.47 5.06
N ALA A 200 4.52 -5.86 6.02
CA ALA A 200 4.12 -6.04 7.41
C ALA A 200 4.03 -4.72 8.20
N VAL A 201 4.46 -3.59 7.61
CA VAL A 201 4.57 -2.29 8.31
C VAL A 201 3.58 -1.24 7.80
N LYS A 202 2.60 -1.65 7.00
CA LYS A 202 1.56 -0.76 6.46
C LYS A 202 0.19 -1.41 6.57
N LEU A 203 -0.84 -0.59 6.68
CA LEU A 203 -2.24 -1.04 6.60
C LEU A 203 -2.59 -1.59 5.21
N GLY A 204 -3.56 -2.50 5.16
CA GLY A 204 -3.92 -3.27 3.98
C GLY A 204 -4.26 -2.46 2.73
N TYR A 205 -4.89 -1.29 2.88
CA TYR A 205 -5.26 -0.45 1.74
C TYR A 205 -4.05 0.14 0.99
N LYS A 206 -2.87 0.17 1.60
CA LYS A 206 -1.63 0.57 0.94
C LYS A 206 -1.07 -0.49 0.00
N MET A 207 -1.53 -1.73 0.11
CA MET A 207 -0.95 -2.90 -0.55
C MET A 207 -1.61 -3.15 -1.91
N VAL A 208 -1.09 -2.51 -2.94
CA VAL A 208 -1.61 -2.60 -4.32
C VAL A 208 -1.63 -4.04 -4.81
N LYS A 209 -2.79 -4.50 -5.30
CA LYS A 209 -2.98 -5.77 -6.01
C LYS A 209 -2.74 -5.57 -7.52
N TRP A 210 -2.45 -6.66 -8.23
CA TRP A 210 -2.32 -6.68 -9.70
C TRP A 210 -1.28 -5.69 -10.21
N VAL A 211 -0.15 -5.60 -9.50
CA VAL A 211 0.92 -4.65 -9.81
C VAL A 211 1.55 -4.98 -11.16
N ASP A 212 1.62 -3.99 -12.04
CA ASP A 212 2.33 -4.05 -13.31
C ASP A 212 3.37 -2.93 -13.47
N GLU A 213 3.39 -1.94 -12.55
CA GLU A 213 4.28 -0.81 -12.68
C GLU A 213 4.79 -0.35 -11.31
N VAL A 214 6.10 -0.06 -11.25
CA VAL A 214 6.80 0.53 -10.10
C VAL A 214 7.57 1.75 -10.59
N VAL A 215 7.26 2.91 -10.02
CA VAL A 215 7.83 4.20 -10.44
C VAL A 215 8.64 4.82 -9.31
N PHE A 216 9.93 4.95 -9.50
CA PHE A 216 10.83 5.64 -8.57
C PHE A 216 10.80 7.14 -8.85
N GLN A 217 10.47 7.99 -7.85
CA GLN A 217 10.21 9.42 -8.08
C GLN A 217 10.68 10.30 -6.92
N PRO A 218 11.00 11.60 -7.21
CA PRO A 218 11.56 12.50 -6.19
C PRO A 218 10.50 13.13 -5.29
N VAL A 219 9.24 13.15 -5.74
CA VAL A 219 8.13 13.81 -5.06
C VAL A 219 7.08 12.81 -4.61
N ARG A 220 6.43 13.12 -3.49
CA ARG A 220 5.29 12.37 -3.00
C ARG A 220 4.10 12.56 -3.94
N THR A 221 3.46 11.45 -4.30
CA THR A 221 2.13 11.44 -4.91
C THR A 221 1.12 10.88 -3.91
N GLY A 222 -0.15 11.00 -4.22
CA GLY A 222 -1.21 10.37 -3.44
C GLY A 222 -1.28 8.86 -3.64
N GLY A 223 -2.47 8.36 -3.66
CA GLY A 223 -2.86 7.01 -3.97
C GLY A 223 -4.37 7.00 -4.12
N TYR A 224 -4.94 5.89 -4.55
CA TYR A 224 -6.39 5.80 -4.72
C TYR A 224 -7.15 6.14 -3.42
N TRP A 225 -6.83 5.46 -2.32
CA TRP A 225 -7.48 5.68 -1.03
C TRP A 225 -7.04 6.98 -0.37
N GLU A 226 -5.78 7.36 -0.53
CA GLU A 226 -5.23 8.59 0.01
C GLU A 226 -5.92 9.83 -0.61
N ASN A 227 -6.25 9.77 -1.89
CA ASN A 227 -7.01 10.84 -2.56
C ASN A 227 -8.48 10.88 -2.10
N LEU A 228 -8.98 9.81 -1.50
CA LEU A 228 -10.29 9.74 -0.85
C LEU A 228 -10.24 10.08 0.65
N GLY A 229 -9.10 10.61 1.15
CA GLY A 229 -8.94 11.09 2.51
C GLY A 229 -8.35 10.09 3.49
N TYR A 230 -7.86 8.93 3.04
CA TYR A 230 -7.14 7.99 3.88
C TYR A 230 -5.72 8.50 4.18
N GLU A 231 -5.22 8.14 5.35
CA GLU A 231 -3.91 8.57 5.82
C GLU A 231 -2.79 8.05 4.89
N TRP A 232 -1.83 8.93 4.53
CA TRP A 232 -0.83 8.59 3.52
C TRP A 232 0.25 7.64 4.04
N PHE A 233 0.73 7.81 5.29
CA PHE A 233 1.79 6.97 5.83
C PHE A 233 1.29 5.58 6.21
N ALA A 234 0.16 5.51 6.93
CA ALA A 234 -0.56 4.28 7.29
C ALA A 234 0.34 3.18 7.91
N GLY A 235 1.18 3.57 8.85
CA GLY A 235 2.08 2.67 9.57
C GLY A 235 1.32 1.79 10.58
N VAL A 236 1.86 0.59 10.87
CA VAL A 236 1.41 -0.34 11.92
C VAL A 236 2.57 -0.76 12.81
#